data_341853bb9247e4bb8a4bfa566e4e43ac
#
_entry.id   341853bb9247e4bb8a4bfa566e4e43ac
#
_cell.length_a   1.000
_cell.length_b   1.000
_cell.length_c   1.000
_cell.angle_alpha   90.00
_cell.angle_beta   90.00
_cell.angle_gamma   90.00
#
_symmetry.space_group_name_H-M   'P 1'
#
loop_
_entity.id
_entity.type
_entity.pdbx_description
1 polymer ?
#
loop_
_entity_poly.entity_id
_entity_poly.type
_entity_poly.pdbx_seq_one_letter_code
_entity_poly.pdbx_strand_id
1 'polypeptide(L)'
;VLKMCGRRRSDETAKYKKSNYAILPCGTDTHTFFELPKDEARNDLGWEQSGKYVLFAGAFENKVKNYALAQKAVTLVNGCQLIELKGYDRVQVNLLMNACDCLLMTSDKEASPMVIKEAMLCGCPIISVDVGDVKDMISGIVGCFIVRREPEDIADKLLHIFELRERTDGRNRIIQSGLDLSDIARRIQTIYEDVCRIHARK
;
A
#
# COMPACT_ATOMS: atom_id res chain seq x y z
N VAL A 1 20.32 14.27 -10.79
CA VAL A 1 19.15 13.66 -11.44
C VAL A 1 18.39 12.84 -10.41
N LEU A 2 17.13 13.19 -10.14
CA LEU A 2 16.24 12.44 -9.27
C LEU A 2 15.71 11.20 -10.04
N LYS A 3 15.93 10.00 -9.50
CA LYS A 3 15.30 8.77 -10.00
C LYS A 3 14.29 8.28 -8.99
N MET A 4 13.05 8.11 -9.41
CA MET A 4 12.01 7.45 -8.61
C MET A 4 12.19 5.93 -8.59
N CYS A 5 11.94 5.32 -7.44
CA CYS A 5 12.36 3.99 -7.03
C CYS A 5 11.62 2.86 -7.77
N GLY A 6 12.39 1.93 -8.31
CA GLY A 6 12.00 0.54 -8.57
C GLY A 6 13.10 -0.36 -8.02
N ARG A 7 12.73 -1.54 -7.56
CA ARG A 7 13.58 -2.56 -6.86
C ARG A 7 15.08 -2.42 -7.03
N ARG A 8 15.80 -2.22 -5.90
CA ARG A 8 17.24 -2.52 -5.84
C ARG A 8 17.57 -3.16 -4.49
N ARG A 9 18.32 -4.27 -4.56
CA ARG A 9 18.81 -5.01 -3.38
C ARG A 9 19.73 -4.13 -2.53
N SER A 10 19.78 -4.40 -1.22
CA SER A 10 20.58 -3.67 -0.21
C SER A 10 22.06 -3.47 -0.56
N ASP A 11 22.65 -4.34 -1.38
CA ASP A 11 24.05 -4.22 -1.82
C ASP A 11 24.30 -3.14 -2.87
N GLU A 12 23.25 -2.66 -3.57
CA GLU A 12 23.42 -1.62 -4.60
C GLU A 12 23.51 -0.21 -4.02
N THR A 13 22.99 0.03 -2.81
CA THR A 13 23.07 1.37 -2.17
C THR A 13 24.51 1.80 -1.87
N ALA A 14 25.41 0.84 -1.60
CA ALA A 14 26.82 1.13 -1.37
C ALA A 14 27.56 1.58 -2.65
N LYS A 15 27.11 1.10 -3.84
CA LYS A 15 27.70 1.42 -5.15
C LYS A 15 27.37 2.85 -5.61
N TYR A 16 26.31 3.44 -5.05
CA TYR A 16 25.79 4.75 -5.43
C TYR A 16 26.34 5.92 -4.60
N LYS A 17 27.13 5.65 -3.55
CA LYS A 17 27.79 6.69 -2.73
C LYS A 17 28.75 7.61 -3.51
N LYS A 18 29.09 7.28 -4.77
CA LYS A 18 29.93 8.10 -5.67
C LYS A 18 29.15 8.81 -6.77
N SER A 19 27.84 8.75 -6.80
CA SER A 19 27.03 9.31 -7.88
C SER A 19 26.27 10.57 -7.43
N ASN A 20 26.19 11.57 -8.31
CA ASN A 20 25.52 12.84 -8.10
C ASN A 20 23.97 12.70 -8.14
N TYR A 21 23.38 11.69 -7.47
CA TYR A 21 21.94 11.53 -7.37
C TYR A 21 21.52 10.97 -6.02
N ALA A 22 20.30 11.30 -5.61
CA ALA A 22 19.64 10.73 -4.45
C ALA A 22 18.39 9.96 -4.89
N ILE A 23 18.09 8.83 -4.22
CA ILE A 23 16.84 8.10 -4.38
C ILE A 23 15.94 8.49 -3.21
N LEU A 24 14.77 9.02 -3.54
CA LEU A 24 13.75 9.37 -2.57
C LEU A 24 12.50 8.53 -2.86
N PRO A 25 11.95 7.85 -1.85
CA PRO A 25 10.64 7.22 -1.98
C PRO A 25 9.54 8.30 -2.06
N CYS A 26 8.39 7.94 -2.64
CA CYS A 26 7.22 8.80 -2.54
C CYS A 26 6.71 8.79 -1.08
N GLY A 27 6.48 9.98 -0.53
CA GLY A 27 5.83 10.16 0.76
C GLY A 27 4.34 9.88 0.68
N THR A 28 3.72 9.57 1.81
CA THR A 28 2.28 9.40 1.93
C THR A 28 1.71 10.32 3.01
N ASP A 29 0.45 10.69 2.87
CA ASP A 29 -0.21 11.71 3.68
C ASP A 29 -0.85 11.08 4.93
N THR A 30 -0.19 11.26 6.06
CA THR A 30 -0.64 10.73 7.37
C THR A 30 -1.82 11.49 7.96
N HIS A 31 -2.19 12.65 7.39
CA HIS A 31 -3.36 13.44 7.80
C HIS A 31 -4.62 13.03 7.08
N THR A 32 -4.53 12.64 5.81
CA THR A 32 -5.67 12.16 5.04
C THR A 32 -5.95 10.68 5.30
N PHE A 33 -4.88 9.87 5.47
CA PHE A 33 -5.02 8.44 5.73
C PHE A 33 -4.71 8.14 7.20
N PHE A 34 -5.73 7.65 7.90
CA PHE A 34 -5.66 7.32 9.33
C PHE A 34 -6.70 6.25 9.66
N GLU A 35 -6.52 5.63 10.81
CA GLU A 35 -7.40 4.59 11.30
C GLU A 35 -8.73 5.16 11.80
N LEU A 36 -9.83 4.56 11.35
CA LEU A 36 -11.19 4.75 11.83
C LEU A 36 -11.73 3.42 12.37
N PRO A 37 -12.65 3.44 13.35
CA PRO A 37 -13.38 2.23 13.71
C PRO A 37 -14.10 1.65 12.50
N LYS A 38 -13.95 0.33 12.27
CA LYS A 38 -14.51 -0.34 11.09
C LYS A 38 -16.04 -0.25 11.04
N ASP A 39 -16.67 -0.34 12.17
CA ASP A 39 -18.13 -0.25 12.31
C ASP A 39 -18.65 1.15 11.95
N GLU A 40 -17.95 2.21 12.37
CA GLU A 40 -18.27 3.59 11.96
C GLU A 40 -18.11 3.76 10.46
N ALA A 41 -16.97 3.32 9.88
CA ALA A 41 -16.72 3.42 8.45
C ALA A 41 -17.76 2.64 7.62
N ARG A 42 -18.21 1.47 8.09
CA ARG A 42 -19.28 0.70 7.44
C ARG A 42 -20.64 1.38 7.54
N ASN A 43 -20.96 1.97 8.68
CA ASN A 43 -22.20 2.73 8.87
C ASN A 43 -22.28 3.92 7.91
N ASP A 44 -21.16 4.67 7.75
CA ASP A 44 -21.09 5.81 6.83
C ASP A 44 -21.28 5.40 5.36
N LEU A 45 -20.86 4.18 5.00
CA LEU A 45 -21.06 3.62 3.67
C LEU A 45 -22.42 2.90 3.49
N GLY A 46 -23.20 2.72 4.55
CA GLY A 46 -24.43 1.92 4.52
C GLY A 46 -24.18 0.42 4.32
N TRP A 47 -23.01 -0.09 4.76
CA TRP A 47 -22.62 -1.49 4.60
C TRP A 47 -23.03 -2.35 5.80
N GLU A 48 -23.29 -3.64 5.53
CA GLU A 48 -23.57 -4.60 6.59
C GLU A 48 -22.34 -4.86 7.46
N GLN A 49 -22.51 -4.85 8.79
CA GLN A 49 -21.41 -5.06 9.73
C GLN A 49 -20.79 -6.46 9.64
N SER A 50 -21.56 -7.47 9.29
CA SER A 50 -21.14 -8.86 9.14
C SER A 50 -20.61 -9.19 7.72
N GLY A 51 -20.69 -8.24 6.77
CA GLY A 51 -20.23 -8.43 5.40
C GLY A 51 -18.73 -8.67 5.30
N LYS A 52 -18.32 -9.40 4.26
CA LYS A 52 -16.91 -9.64 3.89
C LYS A 52 -16.55 -8.78 2.70
N TYR A 53 -15.76 -7.73 2.92
CA TYR A 53 -15.43 -6.74 1.90
C TYR A 53 -13.94 -6.70 1.62
N VAL A 54 -13.56 -6.93 0.38
CA VAL A 54 -12.16 -6.89 -0.11
C VAL A 54 -12.00 -5.71 -1.04
N LEU A 55 -11.13 -4.77 -0.72
CA LEU A 55 -10.83 -3.62 -1.58
C LEU A 55 -9.82 -4.03 -2.65
N PHE A 56 -10.20 -3.93 -3.92
CA PHE A 56 -9.29 -4.19 -5.04
C PHE A 56 -8.44 -2.96 -5.34
N ALA A 57 -7.13 -3.14 -5.44
CA ALA A 57 -6.15 -2.05 -5.57
C ALA A 57 -6.14 -1.39 -6.97
N GLY A 58 -7.28 -1.01 -7.50
CA GLY A 58 -7.42 -0.30 -8.77
C GLY A 58 -8.75 -0.51 -9.48
N ALA A 59 -8.80 -0.09 -10.75
CA ALA A 59 -9.96 -0.24 -11.60
C ALA A 59 -10.01 -1.64 -12.22
N PHE A 60 -11.19 -2.24 -12.33
CA PHE A 60 -11.40 -3.58 -12.87
C PHE A 60 -10.99 -3.70 -14.34
N GLU A 61 -11.19 -2.65 -15.12
CA GLU A 61 -10.78 -2.61 -16.53
C GLU A 61 -9.28 -2.41 -16.76
N ASN A 62 -8.51 -2.04 -15.72
CA ASN A 62 -7.07 -1.88 -15.85
C ASN A 62 -6.38 -3.26 -15.90
N LYS A 63 -5.98 -3.66 -17.10
CA LYS A 63 -5.36 -4.97 -17.35
C LYS A 63 -4.11 -5.23 -16.47
N VAL A 64 -3.33 -4.18 -16.18
CA VAL A 64 -2.12 -4.30 -15.34
C VAL A 64 -2.46 -4.70 -13.90
N LYS A 65 -3.66 -4.37 -13.42
CA LYS A 65 -4.12 -4.73 -12.07
C LYS A 65 -4.56 -6.19 -11.93
N ASN A 66 -4.74 -6.90 -13.05
CA ASN A 66 -5.09 -8.33 -13.10
C ASN A 66 -6.33 -8.69 -12.26
N TYR A 67 -7.43 -7.98 -12.55
CA TYR A 67 -8.73 -8.22 -11.90
C TYR A 67 -9.19 -9.69 -11.98
N ALA A 68 -8.89 -10.36 -13.09
CA ALA A 68 -9.31 -11.76 -13.30
C ALA A 68 -8.75 -12.71 -12.21
N LEU A 69 -7.52 -12.48 -11.74
CA LEU A 69 -6.94 -13.25 -10.63
C LEU A 69 -7.66 -12.95 -9.30
N ALA A 70 -7.90 -11.67 -9.00
CA ALA A 70 -8.63 -11.26 -7.80
C ALA A 70 -10.06 -11.82 -7.78
N GLN A 71 -10.78 -11.73 -8.90
CA GLN A 71 -12.13 -12.23 -9.03
C GLN A 71 -12.20 -13.74 -8.78
N LYS A 72 -11.31 -14.53 -9.42
CA LYS A 72 -11.25 -15.97 -9.19
C LYS A 72 -11.02 -16.32 -7.72
N ALA A 73 -10.11 -15.62 -7.05
CA ALA A 73 -9.82 -15.86 -5.63
C ALA A 73 -11.04 -15.54 -4.73
N VAL A 74 -11.69 -14.40 -4.95
CA VAL A 74 -12.84 -13.98 -4.16
C VAL A 74 -14.04 -14.92 -4.35
N THR A 75 -14.24 -15.49 -5.56
CA THR A 75 -15.32 -16.47 -5.81
C THR A 75 -15.13 -17.79 -5.05
N LEU A 76 -13.92 -18.10 -4.59
CA LEU A 76 -13.66 -19.27 -3.73
C LEU A 76 -14.08 -19.04 -2.26
N VAL A 77 -14.43 -17.80 -1.88
CA VAL A 77 -14.77 -17.43 -0.51
C VAL A 77 -16.24 -17.01 -0.43
N ASN A 78 -17.05 -17.80 0.25
CA ASN A 78 -18.49 -17.57 0.36
C ASN A 78 -18.83 -16.20 1.00
N GLY A 79 -19.73 -15.46 0.33
CA GLY A 79 -20.23 -14.17 0.80
C GLY A 79 -19.21 -13.03 0.73
N CYS A 80 -18.08 -13.22 0.06
CA CYS A 80 -17.06 -12.19 -0.12
C CYS A 80 -17.42 -11.26 -1.30
N GLN A 81 -17.31 -9.95 -1.08
CA GLN A 81 -17.54 -8.92 -2.09
C GLN A 81 -16.23 -8.21 -2.43
N LEU A 82 -15.95 -8.07 -3.72
CA LEU A 82 -14.80 -7.32 -4.21
C LEU A 82 -15.24 -5.90 -4.57
N ILE A 83 -14.63 -4.90 -3.92
CA ILE A 83 -14.93 -3.49 -4.08
C ILE A 83 -13.87 -2.86 -4.98
N GLU A 84 -14.28 -2.23 -6.07
CA GLU A 84 -13.38 -1.55 -7.00
C GLU A 84 -12.89 -0.23 -6.40
N LEU A 85 -11.59 0.02 -6.48
CA LEU A 85 -11.01 1.31 -6.09
C LEU A 85 -10.89 2.22 -7.33
N LYS A 86 -12.02 2.83 -7.73
CA LYS A 86 -12.11 3.72 -8.89
C LYS A 86 -13.09 4.85 -8.66
N GLY A 87 -12.69 6.07 -9.02
CA GLY A 87 -13.59 7.24 -9.01
C GLY A 87 -13.83 7.86 -7.63
N TYR A 88 -13.12 7.42 -6.60
CA TYR A 88 -13.19 7.96 -5.25
C TYR A 88 -12.16 9.06 -5.04
N ASP A 89 -12.51 10.07 -4.26
CA ASP A 89 -11.56 11.02 -3.71
C ASP A 89 -10.76 10.41 -2.55
N ARG A 90 -9.75 11.12 -2.06
CA ARG A 90 -8.85 10.61 -1.02
C ARG A 90 -9.55 10.34 0.32
N VAL A 91 -10.55 11.13 0.68
CA VAL A 91 -11.33 10.95 1.92
C VAL A 91 -12.18 9.68 1.81
N GLN A 92 -12.82 9.48 0.66
CA GLN A 92 -13.58 8.27 0.38
C GLN A 92 -12.68 7.02 0.34
N VAL A 93 -11.45 7.14 -0.20
CA VAL A 93 -10.47 6.04 -0.19
C VAL A 93 -10.08 5.69 1.25
N ASN A 94 -9.84 6.68 2.13
CA ASN A 94 -9.60 6.44 3.55
C ASN A 94 -10.77 5.68 4.20
N LEU A 95 -12.00 6.10 3.91
CA LEU A 95 -13.20 5.45 4.45
C LEU A 95 -13.32 4.00 3.98
N LEU A 96 -13.12 3.73 2.68
CA LEU A 96 -13.13 2.38 2.11
C LEU A 96 -12.07 1.47 2.73
N MET A 97 -10.84 1.97 2.93
CA MET A 97 -9.74 1.20 3.55
C MET A 97 -10.05 0.85 5.00
N ASN A 98 -10.81 1.69 5.71
CA ASN A 98 -11.26 1.41 7.07
C ASN A 98 -12.46 0.47 7.11
N ALA A 99 -13.37 0.52 6.15
CA ALA A 99 -14.56 -0.32 6.08
C ALA A 99 -14.27 -1.75 5.59
N CYS A 100 -13.31 -1.91 4.68
CA CYS A 100 -12.93 -3.22 4.13
C CYS A 100 -12.16 -4.09 5.14
N ASP A 101 -12.20 -5.39 4.91
CA ASP A 101 -11.45 -6.37 5.70
C ASP A 101 -9.98 -6.42 5.28
N CYS A 102 -9.70 -6.23 3.99
CA CYS A 102 -8.34 -6.10 3.47
C CYS A 102 -8.29 -5.38 2.13
N LEU A 103 -7.08 -4.91 1.78
CA LEU A 103 -6.69 -4.52 0.42
C LEU A 103 -6.11 -5.73 -0.30
N LEU A 104 -6.59 -6.00 -1.51
CA LEU A 104 -6.06 -7.05 -2.41
C LEU A 104 -5.36 -6.43 -3.62
N MET A 105 -4.08 -6.74 -3.80
CA MET A 105 -3.28 -6.33 -4.95
C MET A 105 -2.79 -7.54 -5.74
N THR A 106 -3.26 -7.65 -6.98
CA THR A 106 -2.89 -8.73 -7.93
C THR A 106 -2.11 -8.23 -9.14
N SER A 107 -1.64 -6.97 -9.10
CA SER A 107 -0.98 -6.29 -10.23
C SER A 107 0.17 -7.07 -10.83
N ASP A 108 0.29 -7.05 -12.16
CA ASP A 108 1.40 -7.68 -12.87
C ASP A 108 2.69 -6.84 -12.79
N LYS A 109 2.54 -5.52 -12.70
CA LYS A 109 3.67 -4.57 -12.63
C LYS A 109 3.32 -3.41 -11.71
N GLU A 110 4.24 -3.11 -10.79
CA GLU A 110 4.24 -1.91 -9.95
C GLU A 110 5.69 -1.48 -9.72
N ALA A 111 5.89 -0.24 -9.33
CA ALA A 111 7.19 0.25 -8.85
C ALA A 111 7.17 0.37 -7.31
N SER A 112 6.40 1.33 -6.81
CA SER A 112 6.18 1.59 -5.37
C SER A 112 4.73 2.08 -5.23
N PRO A 113 3.76 1.16 -5.11
CA PRO A 113 2.34 1.51 -5.17
C PRO A 113 1.90 2.29 -3.93
N MET A 114 1.40 3.50 -4.14
CA MET A 114 0.95 4.40 -3.07
C MET A 114 -0.20 3.79 -2.25
N VAL A 115 -1.09 3.05 -2.90
CA VAL A 115 -2.25 2.41 -2.26
C VAL A 115 -1.85 1.45 -1.13
N ILE A 116 -0.68 0.83 -1.20
CA ILE A 116 -0.13 -0.01 -0.12
C ILE A 116 0.20 0.85 1.11
N LYS A 117 0.86 1.99 0.92
CA LYS A 117 1.20 2.92 2.02
C LYS A 117 -0.06 3.52 2.65
N GLU A 118 -1.04 3.85 1.82
CA GLU A 118 -2.34 4.35 2.25
C GLU A 118 -3.08 3.30 3.09
N ALA A 119 -3.12 2.04 2.65
CA ALA A 119 -3.68 0.93 3.41
C ALA A 119 -2.94 0.71 4.75
N MET A 120 -1.59 0.77 4.74
CA MET A 120 -0.79 0.69 5.96
C MET A 120 -1.13 1.79 6.95
N LEU A 121 -1.35 3.03 6.50
CA LEU A 121 -1.74 4.15 7.35
C LEU A 121 -3.13 3.97 7.99
N CYS A 122 -4.04 3.28 7.29
CA CYS A 122 -5.37 2.94 7.79
C CYS A 122 -5.37 1.66 8.65
N GLY A 123 -4.22 1.03 8.88
CA GLY A 123 -4.14 -0.27 9.54
C GLY A 123 -4.88 -1.40 8.77
N CYS A 124 -5.15 -1.20 7.47
CA CYS A 124 -5.88 -2.16 6.66
C CYS A 124 -4.99 -3.39 6.36
N PRO A 125 -5.43 -4.62 6.63
CA PRO A 125 -4.74 -5.82 6.21
C PRO A 125 -4.47 -5.84 4.71
N ILE A 126 -3.37 -6.45 4.29
CA ILE A 126 -2.93 -6.42 2.89
C ILE A 126 -2.61 -7.83 2.39
N ILE A 127 -3.23 -8.22 1.28
CA ILE A 127 -2.82 -9.38 0.50
C ILE A 127 -2.28 -8.89 -0.83
N SER A 128 -1.03 -9.21 -1.14
CA SER A 128 -0.39 -8.78 -2.39
C SER A 128 0.43 -9.89 -3.01
N VAL A 129 0.44 -9.94 -4.33
CA VAL A 129 1.48 -10.68 -5.06
C VAL A 129 2.83 -9.98 -4.88
N ASP A 130 3.94 -10.71 -5.07
CA ASP A 130 5.28 -10.13 -5.02
C ASP A 130 5.51 -9.21 -6.24
N VAL A 131 5.30 -7.91 -6.06
CA VAL A 131 5.38 -6.89 -7.11
C VAL A 131 5.93 -5.58 -6.56
N GLY A 132 6.77 -4.88 -7.36
CA GLY A 132 7.39 -3.63 -6.92
C GLY A 132 8.23 -3.80 -5.65
N ASP A 133 8.06 -2.89 -4.70
CA ASP A 133 8.68 -2.89 -3.37
C ASP A 133 7.71 -3.37 -2.26
N VAL A 134 6.55 -3.91 -2.62
CA VAL A 134 5.48 -4.26 -1.67
C VAL A 134 5.98 -5.24 -0.62
N LYS A 135 6.72 -6.28 -1.04
CA LYS A 135 7.27 -7.27 -0.11
C LYS A 135 8.15 -6.64 0.96
N ASP A 136 9.02 -5.71 0.59
CA ASP A 136 9.92 -5.04 1.53
C ASP A 136 9.14 -4.13 2.50
N MET A 137 8.04 -3.55 2.03
CA MET A 137 7.19 -2.67 2.84
C MET A 137 6.37 -3.41 3.89
N ILE A 138 5.76 -4.55 3.54
CA ILE A 138 4.77 -5.23 4.39
C ILE A 138 5.33 -6.46 5.12
N SER A 139 6.55 -6.92 4.82
CA SER A 139 7.14 -8.10 5.48
C SER A 139 7.23 -7.93 7.00
N GLY A 140 6.75 -8.94 7.73
CA GLY A 140 6.77 -8.98 9.19
C GLY A 140 5.63 -8.18 9.86
N ILE A 141 4.71 -7.60 9.10
CA ILE A 141 3.50 -6.98 9.66
C ILE A 141 2.41 -8.05 9.74
N VAL A 142 1.86 -8.27 10.93
CA VAL A 142 0.74 -9.22 11.15
C VAL A 142 -0.48 -8.74 10.35
N GLY A 143 -1.16 -9.68 9.68
CA GLY A 143 -2.29 -9.36 8.80
C GLY A 143 -1.88 -8.91 7.38
N CYS A 144 -0.57 -8.90 7.05
CA CYS A 144 -0.08 -8.59 5.72
C CYS A 144 0.61 -9.81 5.11
N PHE A 145 0.24 -10.17 3.87
CA PHE A 145 0.69 -11.40 3.21
C PHE A 145 1.18 -11.14 1.79
N ILE A 146 2.32 -11.74 1.46
CA ILE A 146 2.77 -11.91 0.07
C ILE A 146 2.36 -13.32 -0.36
N VAL A 147 1.60 -13.37 -1.46
CA VAL A 147 1.00 -14.60 -2.00
C VAL A 147 1.52 -14.91 -3.40
N ARG A 148 1.38 -16.16 -3.80
CA ARG A 148 1.59 -16.59 -5.20
C ARG A 148 0.43 -16.08 -6.07
N ARG A 149 0.66 -16.06 -7.38
CA ARG A 149 -0.39 -15.69 -8.36
C ARG A 149 -1.37 -16.85 -8.62
N GLU A 150 -1.90 -17.40 -7.54
CA GLU A 150 -2.80 -18.56 -7.53
C GLU A 150 -4.05 -18.15 -6.75
N PRO A 151 -5.26 -18.34 -7.33
CA PRO A 151 -6.51 -17.96 -6.65
C PRO A 151 -6.67 -18.63 -5.28
N GLU A 152 -6.23 -19.89 -5.16
CA GLU A 152 -6.34 -20.68 -3.92
C GLU A 152 -5.46 -20.12 -2.80
N ASP A 153 -4.25 -19.67 -3.12
CA ASP A 153 -3.33 -19.08 -2.14
C ASP A 153 -3.86 -17.74 -1.62
N ILE A 154 -4.46 -16.94 -2.51
CA ILE A 154 -5.14 -15.68 -2.14
C ILE A 154 -6.37 -15.99 -1.27
N ALA A 155 -7.21 -16.95 -1.66
CA ALA A 155 -8.42 -17.32 -0.93
C ALA A 155 -8.10 -17.82 0.49
N ASP A 156 -7.04 -18.61 0.66
CA ASP A 156 -6.55 -19.06 1.97
C ASP A 156 -6.24 -17.87 2.89
N LYS A 157 -5.54 -16.84 2.37
CA LYS A 157 -5.22 -15.64 3.15
C LYS A 157 -6.43 -14.75 3.41
N LEU A 158 -7.40 -14.70 2.50
CA LEU A 158 -8.69 -14.02 2.74
C LEU A 158 -9.43 -14.67 3.91
N LEU A 159 -9.54 -15.99 3.95
CA LEU A 159 -10.17 -16.71 5.06
C LEU A 159 -9.47 -16.42 6.38
N HIS A 160 -8.14 -16.45 6.39
CA HIS A 160 -7.36 -16.14 7.58
C HIS A 160 -7.59 -14.71 8.11
N ILE A 161 -7.69 -13.69 7.23
CA ILE A 161 -7.97 -12.32 7.62
C ILE A 161 -9.39 -12.20 8.21
N PHE A 162 -10.38 -12.87 7.63
CA PHE A 162 -11.75 -12.85 8.15
C PHE A 162 -11.88 -13.50 9.55
N GLU A 163 -10.99 -14.42 9.89
CA GLU A 163 -10.89 -15.02 11.22
C GLU A 163 -10.21 -14.10 12.23
N LEU A 164 -9.08 -13.49 11.85
CA LEU A 164 -8.29 -12.60 12.71
C LEU A 164 -9.07 -11.35 13.13
N ARG A 165 -9.80 -10.73 12.21
CA ARG A 165 -10.57 -9.48 12.41
C ARG A 165 -9.78 -8.30 13.01
N GLU A 166 -8.46 -8.34 12.94
CA GLU A 166 -7.56 -7.34 13.53
C GLU A 166 -7.06 -6.34 12.50
N ARG A 167 -6.72 -5.13 12.96
CA ARG A 167 -5.99 -4.13 12.18
C ARG A 167 -4.49 -4.40 12.26
N THR A 168 -3.75 -3.87 11.30
CA THR A 168 -2.30 -4.05 11.21
C THR A 168 -1.55 -2.88 11.84
N ASP A 169 -0.30 -3.10 12.25
CA ASP A 169 0.63 -2.07 12.73
C ASP A 169 1.37 -1.36 11.58
N GLY A 170 0.76 -1.31 10.39
CA GLY A 170 1.36 -0.72 9.20
C GLY A 170 1.68 0.77 9.34
N ARG A 171 0.84 1.51 10.08
CA ARG A 171 1.02 2.96 10.34
C ARG A 171 2.35 3.24 11.02
N ASN A 172 2.69 2.50 12.07
CA ASN A 172 3.95 2.68 12.78
C ASN A 172 5.15 2.41 11.87
N ARG A 173 5.07 1.42 10.99
CA ARG A 173 6.11 1.14 9.99
C ARG A 173 6.32 2.32 9.05
N ILE A 174 5.26 2.97 8.54
CA ILE A 174 5.35 4.16 7.67
C ILE A 174 6.05 5.31 8.41
N ILE A 175 5.63 5.60 9.65
CA ILE A 175 6.20 6.67 10.47
C ILE A 175 7.68 6.41 10.77
N GLN A 176 8.03 5.22 11.25
CA GLN A 176 9.41 4.85 11.59
C GLN A 176 10.34 4.85 10.38
N SER A 177 9.81 4.60 9.19
CA SER A 177 10.57 4.63 7.92
C SER A 177 10.73 6.05 7.36
N GLY A 178 10.16 7.08 7.98
CA GLY A 178 10.19 8.46 7.50
C GLY A 178 9.55 8.61 6.13
N LEU A 179 8.43 7.92 5.90
CA LEU A 179 7.68 7.95 4.65
C LEU A 179 6.49 8.92 4.69
N ASP A 180 6.35 9.72 5.74
CA ASP A 180 5.41 10.83 5.78
C ASP A 180 5.78 11.90 4.75
N LEU A 181 4.78 12.59 4.18
CA LEU A 181 5.00 13.64 3.19
C LEU A 181 5.91 14.76 3.71
N SER A 182 5.77 15.14 4.97
CA SER A 182 6.59 16.20 5.59
C SER A 182 8.04 15.79 5.76
N ASP A 183 8.30 14.51 6.08
CA ASP A 183 9.67 13.97 6.18
C ASP A 183 10.33 13.91 4.81
N ILE A 184 9.60 13.45 3.79
CA ILE A 184 10.11 13.43 2.41
C ILE A 184 10.37 14.85 1.90
N ALA A 185 9.47 15.81 2.18
CA ALA A 185 9.67 17.22 1.80
C ALA A 185 10.94 17.81 2.44
N ARG A 186 11.16 17.57 3.74
CA ARG A 186 12.40 17.99 4.44
C ARG A 186 13.65 17.39 3.81
N ARG A 187 13.64 16.10 3.46
CA ARG A 187 14.76 15.43 2.79
C ARG A 187 15.02 16.02 1.41
N ILE A 188 13.98 16.38 0.65
CA ILE A 188 14.10 17.07 -0.64
C ILE A 188 14.76 18.44 -0.44
N GLN A 189 14.27 19.22 0.52
CA GLN A 189 14.82 20.54 0.83
C GLN A 189 16.30 20.47 1.18
N THR A 190 16.71 19.55 2.04
CA THR A 190 18.12 19.34 2.40
C THR A 190 19.00 19.06 1.16
N ILE A 191 18.50 18.21 0.24
CA ILE A 191 19.23 17.92 -0.99
C ILE A 191 19.41 19.18 -1.86
N TYR A 192 18.36 20.00 -1.99
CA TYR A 192 18.47 21.27 -2.74
C TYR A 192 19.47 22.25 -2.08
N GLU A 193 19.44 22.38 -0.77
CA GLU A 193 20.38 23.24 -0.03
C GLU A 193 21.82 22.77 -0.20
N ASP A 194 22.10 21.46 -0.18
CA ASP A 194 23.42 20.90 -0.40
C ASP A 194 23.91 21.15 -1.83
N VAL A 195 23.06 21.00 -2.83
CA VAL A 195 23.38 21.29 -4.22
C VAL A 195 23.73 22.78 -4.40
N CYS A 196 22.93 23.67 -3.81
CA CYS A 196 23.17 25.12 -3.85
C CYS A 196 24.52 25.50 -3.20
N ARG A 197 24.84 24.93 -2.03
CA ARG A 197 26.13 25.17 -1.35
C ARG A 197 27.33 24.71 -2.17
N ILE A 198 27.22 23.58 -2.85
CA ILE A 198 28.28 23.06 -3.72
C ILE A 198 28.54 24.01 -4.92
N HIS A 199 27.48 24.58 -5.49
CA HIS A 199 27.61 25.51 -6.64
C HIS A 199 28.08 26.91 -6.24
N ALA A 200 27.73 27.37 -5.04
CA ALA A 200 28.19 28.68 -4.52
C ALA A 200 29.69 28.70 -4.17
N ARG A 201 30.37 27.56 -4.09
CA ARG A 201 31.81 27.43 -3.78
C ARG A 201 32.69 27.27 -5.01
N LYS A 202 32.10 27.26 -6.20
CA LYS A 202 32.81 27.28 -7.49
C LYS A 202 32.81 28.67 -8.13
#